data_196e8473e64de2ecfbe4e461fa72c5c5
#
_entry.id   196e8473e64de2ecfbe4e461fa72c5c5
#
_cell.length_a   1.000
_cell.length_b   1.000
_cell.length_c   1.000
_cell.angle_alpha   90.00
_cell.angle_beta   90.00
_cell.angle_gamma   90.00
#
_symmetry.space_group_name_H-M   'P 1'
#
loop_
_entity.id
_entity.type
_entity.pdbx_description
1 polymer ?
#
loop_
_entity_poly.entity_id
_entity_poly.type
_entity_poly.pdbx_seq_one_letter_code
_entity_poly.pdbx_strand_id
1 'polypeptide(L)'
;LHTAYRRQRQMCIRDRGKKIRLANSQIYVEGFNALGATAVPMALGDVYTALQNGTLDGVENPLSTLYGQSFQEVTKNILMTGHILNFTTWCIGTDYLNTLTQEQQDLLFKTCEEAGLYNNEKQEAANEDYRKKLEDAGVTFTELTDEERAQWKEASLSFYEKGSQFGWSDGLYLSLIHI
;
A
#
# COMPACT_ATOMS: atom_id res chain seq x y z
N LEU A 1 -16.22 -27.64 -13.29
CA LEU A 1 -16.43 -26.29 -13.88
C LEU A 1 -17.19 -25.36 -12.91
N HIS A 2 -18.22 -25.83 -12.17
CA HIS A 2 -18.98 -24.99 -11.22
C HIS A 2 -18.23 -24.65 -9.94
N THR A 3 -17.26 -25.42 -9.49
CA THR A 3 -16.47 -25.17 -8.27
C THR A 3 -15.40 -24.11 -8.47
N ALA A 4 -14.81 -23.98 -9.65
CA ALA A 4 -13.86 -22.92 -9.97
C ALA A 4 -14.56 -21.55 -10.06
N TYR A 5 -15.76 -21.50 -10.67
CA TYR A 5 -16.56 -20.28 -10.77
C TYR A 5 -17.06 -19.77 -9.39
N ARG A 6 -17.33 -20.67 -8.44
CA ARG A 6 -17.67 -20.30 -7.05
C ARG A 6 -16.45 -19.75 -6.30
N ARG A 7 -15.23 -20.23 -6.55
CA ARG A 7 -14.01 -19.71 -5.92
C ARG A 7 -13.66 -18.30 -6.43
N GLN A 8 -13.81 -18.02 -7.72
CA GLN A 8 -13.60 -16.69 -8.30
C GLN A 8 -14.61 -15.64 -7.75
N ARG A 9 -15.89 -15.99 -7.65
CA ARG A 9 -16.88 -15.13 -6.98
C ARG A 9 -16.61 -14.93 -5.50
N GLN A 10 -15.96 -15.85 -4.84
CA GLN A 10 -15.68 -15.76 -3.40
C GLN A 10 -14.50 -14.85 -3.07
N MET A 11 -13.56 -14.55 -3.96
CA MET A 11 -12.46 -13.61 -3.67
C MET A 11 -12.90 -12.14 -3.75
N CYS A 12 -13.66 -11.74 -4.76
CA CYS A 12 -14.31 -10.41 -4.77
C CYS A 12 -15.38 -10.24 -3.68
N ILE A 13 -15.96 -11.34 -3.17
CA ILE A 13 -16.95 -11.35 -2.09
C ILE A 13 -16.26 -11.43 -0.72
N ARG A 14 -15.05 -12.00 -0.60
CA ARG A 14 -14.35 -12.13 0.69
C ARG A 14 -13.96 -10.79 1.29
N ASP A 15 -13.65 -9.79 0.48
CA ASP A 15 -13.25 -8.47 0.97
C ASP A 15 -14.42 -7.52 1.13
N ARG A 16 -15.59 -7.83 0.54
CA ARG A 16 -16.81 -7.03 0.72
C ARG A 16 -17.24 -7.02 2.19
N GLY A 17 -17.27 -5.82 2.75
CA GLY A 17 -17.65 -5.58 4.13
C GLY A 17 -16.56 -5.95 5.15
N LYS A 18 -15.37 -6.42 4.72
CA LYS A 18 -14.24 -6.61 5.60
C LYS A 18 -13.71 -5.27 6.07
N LYS A 19 -13.48 -5.17 7.38
CA LYS A 19 -12.93 -3.98 8.02
C LYS A 19 -11.40 -4.01 7.86
N ILE A 20 -10.92 -3.25 6.90
CA ILE A 20 -9.48 -3.15 6.61
C ILE A 20 -8.96 -1.84 7.19
N ARG A 21 -7.97 -1.94 8.06
CA ARG A 21 -7.27 -0.78 8.59
C ARG A 21 -6.39 -0.15 7.52
N LEU A 22 -6.45 1.16 7.43
CA LEU A 22 -5.65 1.98 6.54
C LEU A 22 -5.00 3.13 7.32
N ALA A 23 -4.00 3.77 6.71
CA ALA A 23 -3.50 5.06 7.18
C ALA A 23 -4.62 6.11 7.10
N ASN A 24 -4.54 7.12 7.96
CA ASN A 24 -5.52 8.22 7.98
C ASN A 24 -5.33 9.14 6.77
N SER A 25 -5.79 8.67 5.61
CA SER A 25 -5.72 9.38 4.33
C SER A 25 -6.99 9.12 3.54
N GLN A 26 -7.62 10.19 3.07
CA GLN A 26 -8.86 10.10 2.30
C GLN A 26 -8.66 9.30 0.99
N ILE A 27 -7.51 9.40 0.35
CA ILE A 27 -7.18 8.65 -0.87
C ILE A 27 -7.23 7.14 -0.59
N TYR A 28 -6.61 6.68 0.50
CA TYR A 28 -6.64 5.26 0.89
C TYR A 28 -8.07 4.80 1.20
N VAL A 29 -8.81 5.60 1.98
CA VAL A 29 -10.20 5.28 2.36
C VAL A 29 -11.09 5.12 1.15
N GLU A 30 -11.05 6.07 0.22
CA GLU A 30 -11.89 6.02 -0.99
C GLU A 30 -11.46 4.89 -1.94
N GLY A 31 -10.15 4.63 -2.06
CA GLY A 31 -9.64 3.53 -2.87
C GLY A 31 -10.14 2.16 -2.37
N PHE A 32 -10.04 1.89 -1.07
CA PHE A 32 -10.50 0.61 -0.51
C PHE A 32 -12.03 0.48 -0.47
N ASN A 33 -12.74 1.58 -0.27
CA ASN A 33 -14.21 1.57 -0.39
C ASN A 33 -14.65 1.25 -1.83
N ALA A 34 -13.95 1.73 -2.85
CA ALA A 34 -14.21 1.38 -4.24
C ALA A 34 -14.02 -0.12 -4.51
N LEU A 35 -13.06 -0.76 -3.84
CA LEU A 35 -12.84 -2.21 -3.87
C LEU A 35 -13.88 -3.01 -3.07
N GLY A 36 -14.79 -2.32 -2.37
CA GLY A 36 -15.89 -2.94 -1.60
C GLY A 36 -15.52 -3.33 -0.17
N ALA A 37 -14.32 -2.99 0.32
CA ALA A 37 -13.95 -3.13 1.71
C ALA A 37 -14.59 -2.02 2.58
N THR A 38 -14.65 -2.22 3.88
CA THR A 38 -14.93 -1.17 4.85
C THR A 38 -13.62 -0.59 5.34
N ALA A 39 -13.25 0.56 4.82
CA ALA A 39 -12.03 1.25 5.18
C ALA A 39 -12.11 1.81 6.61
N VAL A 40 -11.14 1.49 7.46
CA VAL A 40 -11.07 1.94 8.87
C VAL A 40 -9.77 2.71 9.08
N PRO A 41 -9.79 4.06 9.01
CA PRO A 41 -8.63 4.86 9.35
C PRO A 41 -8.27 4.69 10.84
N MET A 42 -7.02 4.32 11.12
CA MET A 42 -6.56 4.07 12.49
C MET A 42 -5.06 4.32 12.62
N ALA A 43 -4.61 4.84 13.77
CA ALA A 43 -3.19 4.95 14.08
C ALA A 43 -2.52 3.58 14.11
N LEU A 44 -1.27 3.49 13.65
CA LEU A 44 -0.58 2.21 13.49
C LEU A 44 -0.40 1.46 14.82
N GLY A 45 -0.17 2.19 15.92
CA GLY A 45 0.03 1.60 17.25
C GLY A 45 -1.18 0.86 17.83
N ASP A 46 -2.40 1.16 17.33
CA ASP A 46 -3.65 0.56 17.83
C ASP A 46 -4.03 -0.71 17.07
N VAL A 47 -3.36 -0.98 15.92
CA VAL A 47 -3.76 -2.01 14.97
C VAL A 47 -3.59 -3.41 15.52
N TYR A 48 -2.48 -3.70 16.21
CA TYR A 48 -2.22 -5.02 16.80
C TYR A 48 -3.36 -5.47 17.70
N THR A 49 -3.76 -4.61 18.64
CA THR A 49 -4.86 -4.89 19.57
C THR A 49 -6.19 -5.04 18.84
N ALA A 50 -6.44 -4.21 17.84
CA ALA A 50 -7.69 -4.25 17.05
C ALA A 50 -7.80 -5.53 16.19
N LEU A 51 -6.69 -6.04 15.65
CA LEU A 51 -6.63 -7.32 14.97
C LEU A 51 -6.80 -8.49 15.96
N GLN A 52 -6.11 -8.43 17.11
CA GLN A 52 -6.15 -9.47 18.13
C GLN A 52 -7.57 -9.68 18.69
N ASN A 53 -8.32 -8.62 18.92
CA ASN A 53 -9.68 -8.70 19.45
C ASN A 53 -10.77 -8.80 18.36
N GLY A 54 -10.41 -8.86 17.08
CA GLY A 54 -11.34 -9.02 15.96
C GLY A 54 -12.16 -7.78 15.62
N THR A 55 -11.76 -6.59 16.10
CA THR A 55 -12.38 -5.32 15.71
C THR A 55 -12.08 -4.98 14.25
N LEU A 56 -10.90 -5.39 13.75
CA LEU A 56 -10.47 -5.36 12.36
C LEU A 56 -10.37 -6.76 11.79
N ASP A 57 -10.71 -6.91 10.51
CA ASP A 57 -10.53 -8.14 9.75
C ASP A 57 -9.16 -8.21 9.07
N GLY A 58 -8.51 -7.07 8.86
CA GLY A 58 -7.23 -7.00 8.18
C GLY A 58 -6.58 -5.62 8.24
N VAL A 59 -5.37 -5.55 7.72
CA VAL A 59 -4.55 -4.33 7.63
C VAL A 59 -3.78 -4.33 6.31
N GLU A 60 -3.60 -3.17 5.74
CA GLU A 60 -2.73 -2.92 4.59
C GLU A 60 -1.45 -2.25 5.07
N ASN A 61 -0.30 -2.81 4.67
CA ASN A 61 1.03 -2.22 4.93
C ASN A 61 2.11 -2.96 4.13
N PRO A 62 3.31 -2.36 3.94
CA PRO A 62 4.49 -3.08 3.45
C PRO A 62 4.92 -4.22 4.38
N LEU A 63 5.56 -5.25 3.83
CA LEU A 63 6.00 -6.44 4.58
C LEU A 63 6.90 -6.09 5.78
N SER A 64 7.76 -5.10 5.61
CA SER A 64 8.63 -4.59 6.69
C SER A 64 7.83 -4.05 7.89
N THR A 65 6.73 -3.34 7.62
CA THR A 65 5.84 -2.83 8.67
C THR A 65 5.05 -3.95 9.32
N LEU A 66 4.54 -4.92 8.54
CA LEU A 66 3.81 -6.08 9.07
C LEU A 66 4.66 -6.86 10.07
N TYR A 67 5.92 -7.13 9.71
CA TYR A 67 6.86 -7.81 10.59
C TYR A 67 7.28 -6.96 11.78
N GLY A 68 7.65 -5.68 11.54
CA GLY A 68 8.11 -4.77 12.58
C GLY A 68 7.06 -4.44 13.66
N GLN A 69 5.77 -4.54 13.32
CA GLN A 69 4.64 -4.36 14.24
C GLN A 69 4.12 -5.69 14.81
N SER A 70 4.83 -6.78 14.58
CA SER A 70 4.46 -8.13 15.05
C SER A 70 3.08 -8.62 14.58
N PHE A 71 2.57 -8.11 13.45
CA PHE A 71 1.22 -8.50 12.99
C PHE A 71 1.13 -9.97 12.59
N GLN A 72 2.25 -10.62 12.26
CA GLN A 72 2.32 -12.07 12.03
C GLN A 72 1.90 -12.92 13.23
N GLU A 73 1.84 -12.36 14.43
CA GLU A 73 1.36 -13.07 15.62
C GLU A 73 -0.18 -13.17 15.63
N VAL A 74 -0.87 -12.16 15.09
CA VAL A 74 -2.33 -12.03 15.10
C VAL A 74 -2.98 -12.24 13.73
N THR A 75 -2.19 -12.29 12.64
CA THR A 75 -2.64 -12.60 11.28
C THR A 75 -1.71 -13.62 10.63
N LYS A 76 -2.27 -14.57 9.87
CA LYS A 76 -1.49 -15.67 9.27
C LYS A 76 -1.61 -15.72 7.73
N ASN A 77 -2.31 -14.80 7.12
CA ASN A 77 -2.51 -14.77 5.67
C ASN A 77 -2.20 -13.39 5.12
N ILE A 78 -1.36 -13.33 4.11
CA ILE A 78 -1.02 -12.12 3.36
C ILE A 78 -1.45 -12.32 1.91
N LEU A 79 -2.24 -11.38 1.39
CA LEU A 79 -2.57 -11.27 -0.03
C LEU A 79 -1.67 -10.23 -0.67
N MET A 80 -0.84 -10.64 -1.64
CA MET A 80 0.08 -9.76 -2.37
C MET A 80 -0.66 -9.06 -3.50
N THR A 81 -1.22 -7.91 -3.20
CA THR A 81 -2.05 -7.15 -4.13
C THR A 81 -1.25 -6.21 -5.02
N GLY A 82 -0.15 -5.65 -4.53
CA GLY A 82 0.66 -4.65 -5.25
C GLY A 82 -0.13 -3.40 -5.63
N HIS A 83 -1.13 -3.03 -4.81
CA HIS A 83 -2.11 -1.98 -5.12
C HIS A 83 -1.56 -0.56 -4.93
N ILE A 84 -0.44 -0.40 -4.27
CA ILE A 84 0.21 0.90 -4.03
C ILE A 84 1.69 0.78 -4.33
N LEU A 85 2.19 1.68 -5.17
CA LEU A 85 3.60 1.94 -5.31
C LEU A 85 3.96 3.16 -4.45
N ASN A 86 4.62 2.92 -3.33
CA ASN A 86 5.09 3.99 -2.46
C ASN A 86 6.40 4.58 -2.98
N PHE A 87 6.49 5.89 -2.94
CA PHE A 87 7.73 6.60 -3.20
C PHE A 87 7.98 7.63 -2.09
N THR A 88 9.24 7.91 -1.84
CA THR A 88 9.67 8.93 -0.86
C THR A 88 10.30 10.08 -1.61
N THR A 89 9.93 11.29 -1.25
CA THR A 89 10.50 12.53 -1.80
C THR A 89 11.20 13.32 -0.72
N TRP A 90 12.26 14.00 -1.11
CA TRP A 90 12.91 15.00 -0.29
C TRP A 90 12.26 16.36 -0.54
N CYS A 91 11.80 17.04 0.51
CA CYS A 91 11.20 18.35 0.41
C CYS A 91 11.98 19.34 1.26
N ILE A 92 12.24 20.53 0.69
CA ILE A 92 12.90 21.63 1.38
C ILE A 92 12.14 22.92 1.05
N GLY A 93 11.96 23.79 2.04
CA GLY A 93 11.36 25.10 1.82
C GLY A 93 12.26 25.98 0.96
N THR A 94 11.68 26.62 -0.07
CA THR A 94 12.42 27.49 -1.02
C THR A 94 13.16 28.60 -0.32
N ASP A 95 12.55 29.25 0.69
CA ASP A 95 13.17 30.33 1.44
C ASP A 95 14.43 29.85 2.18
N TYR A 96 14.37 28.68 2.78
CA TYR A 96 15.54 28.09 3.43
C TYR A 96 16.60 27.68 2.43
N LEU A 97 16.22 27.04 1.34
CA LEU A 97 17.15 26.66 0.26
C LEU A 97 17.93 27.87 -0.27
N ASN A 98 17.27 29.00 -0.44
CA ASN A 98 17.87 30.25 -0.91
C ASN A 98 18.84 30.90 0.12
N THR A 99 18.84 30.46 1.39
CA THR A 99 19.85 30.91 2.37
C THR A 99 21.17 30.15 2.26
N LEU A 100 21.18 29.04 1.56
CA LEU A 100 22.36 28.20 1.34
C LEU A 100 23.19 28.73 0.17
N THR A 101 24.53 28.60 0.28
CA THR A 101 25.42 28.86 -0.86
C THR A 101 25.20 27.82 -1.97
N GLN A 102 25.59 28.13 -3.20
CA GLN A 102 25.48 27.17 -4.31
C GLN A 102 26.19 25.83 -4.01
N GLU A 103 27.38 25.89 -3.42
CA GLU A 103 28.14 24.69 -3.01
C GLU A 103 27.36 23.84 -1.99
N GLN A 104 26.68 24.48 -1.03
CA GLN A 104 25.84 23.78 -0.05
C GLN A 104 24.59 23.16 -0.68
N GLN A 105 23.95 23.85 -1.64
CA GLN A 105 22.82 23.33 -2.40
C GLN A 105 23.24 22.11 -3.23
N ASP A 106 24.34 22.20 -3.95
CA ASP A 106 24.86 21.10 -4.77
C ASP A 106 25.20 19.88 -3.93
N LEU A 107 25.86 20.08 -2.77
CA LEU A 107 26.14 19.00 -1.84
C LEU A 107 24.85 18.36 -1.29
N LEU A 108 23.84 19.16 -0.93
CA LEU A 108 22.57 18.68 -0.44
C LEU A 108 21.88 17.80 -1.49
N PHE A 109 21.74 18.28 -2.71
CA PHE A 109 21.09 17.53 -3.80
C PHE A 109 21.82 16.23 -4.10
N LYS A 110 23.15 16.27 -4.22
CA LYS A 110 23.98 15.09 -4.42
C LYS A 110 23.80 14.05 -3.31
N THR A 111 23.80 14.51 -2.05
CA THR A 111 23.63 13.61 -0.90
C THR A 111 22.22 12.99 -0.87
N CYS A 112 21.18 13.75 -1.20
CA CYS A 112 19.81 13.24 -1.31
C CYS A 112 19.68 12.19 -2.43
N GLU A 113 20.31 12.41 -3.59
CA GLU A 113 20.32 11.45 -4.68
C GLU A 113 21.02 10.14 -4.27
N GLU A 114 22.24 10.24 -3.72
CA GLU A 114 23.00 9.07 -3.24
C GLU A 114 22.22 8.29 -2.15
N ALA A 115 21.61 9.00 -1.20
CA ALA A 115 20.78 8.40 -0.17
C ALA A 115 19.54 7.72 -0.74
N GLY A 116 18.91 8.30 -1.77
CA GLY A 116 17.76 7.71 -2.48
C GLY A 116 18.13 6.39 -3.17
N LEU A 117 19.23 6.39 -3.92
CA LEU A 117 19.72 5.18 -4.59
C LEU A 117 20.08 4.07 -3.59
N TYR A 118 20.78 4.43 -2.52
CA TYR A 118 21.11 3.49 -1.44
C TYR A 118 19.84 2.91 -0.79
N ASN A 119 18.84 3.75 -0.51
CA ASN A 119 17.57 3.30 0.06
C ASN A 119 16.85 2.32 -0.86
N ASN A 120 16.80 2.58 -2.18
CA ASN A 120 16.15 1.69 -3.14
C ASN A 120 16.79 0.30 -3.12
N GLU A 121 18.13 0.23 -3.19
CA GLU A 121 18.86 -1.05 -3.10
C GLU A 121 18.54 -1.81 -1.82
N LYS A 122 18.49 -1.11 -0.69
CA LYS A 122 18.19 -1.74 0.61
C LYS A 122 16.74 -2.19 0.73
N GLN A 123 15.80 -1.46 0.16
CA GLN A 123 14.38 -1.82 0.19
C GLN A 123 14.08 -3.07 -0.64
N GLU A 124 14.70 -3.23 -1.82
CA GLU A 124 14.55 -4.44 -2.63
C GLU A 124 15.04 -5.68 -1.88
N ALA A 125 16.27 -5.63 -1.35
CA ALA A 125 16.83 -6.72 -0.56
C ALA A 125 16.00 -7.00 0.72
N ALA A 126 15.49 -5.96 1.37
CA ALA A 126 14.69 -6.09 2.58
C ALA A 126 13.33 -6.74 2.33
N ASN A 127 12.69 -6.50 1.17
CA ASN A 127 11.38 -7.11 0.87
C ASN A 127 11.45 -8.64 0.85
N GLU A 128 12.50 -9.21 0.24
CA GLU A 128 12.70 -10.66 0.23
C GLU A 128 13.02 -11.22 1.61
N ASP A 129 13.87 -10.53 2.39
CA ASP A 129 14.20 -10.92 3.75
C ASP A 129 12.96 -10.89 4.67
N TYR A 130 12.13 -9.85 4.59
CA TYR A 130 10.90 -9.79 5.37
C TYR A 130 9.86 -10.82 4.93
N ARG A 131 9.75 -11.12 3.64
CA ARG A 131 8.91 -12.22 3.15
C ARG A 131 9.33 -13.53 3.81
N LYS A 132 10.61 -13.86 3.77
CA LYS A 132 11.14 -15.07 4.40
C LYS A 132 10.88 -15.11 5.91
N LYS A 133 11.13 -14.02 6.62
CA LYS A 133 10.86 -13.93 8.07
C LYS A 133 9.40 -14.16 8.42
N LEU A 134 8.49 -13.66 7.59
CA LEU A 134 7.04 -13.86 7.76
C LEU A 134 6.65 -15.32 7.46
N GLU A 135 7.21 -15.93 6.41
CA GLU A 135 7.01 -17.35 6.09
C GLU A 135 7.53 -18.26 7.23
N ASP A 136 8.73 -17.98 7.76
CA ASP A 136 9.31 -18.70 8.91
C ASP A 136 8.46 -18.55 10.19
N ALA A 137 7.72 -17.42 10.31
CA ALA A 137 6.73 -17.20 11.38
C ALA A 137 5.36 -17.87 11.11
N GLY A 138 5.24 -18.66 10.05
CA GLY A 138 4.05 -19.42 9.68
C GLY A 138 2.98 -18.59 8.97
N VAL A 139 3.36 -17.51 8.31
CA VAL A 139 2.45 -16.71 7.47
C VAL A 139 2.37 -17.32 6.07
N THR A 140 1.17 -17.45 5.55
CA THR A 140 0.90 -17.91 4.18
C THR A 140 0.72 -16.73 3.24
N PHE A 141 1.45 -16.74 2.14
CA PHE A 141 1.32 -15.76 1.07
C PHE A 141 0.41 -16.27 -0.04
N THR A 142 -0.44 -15.40 -0.53
CA THR A 142 -1.30 -15.62 -1.69
C THR A 142 -1.03 -14.53 -2.72
N GLU A 143 -0.77 -14.94 -3.95
CA GLU A 143 -0.63 -14.02 -5.08
C GLU A 143 -1.97 -13.91 -5.84
N LEU A 144 -2.26 -12.73 -6.39
CA LEU A 144 -3.38 -12.55 -7.29
C LEU A 144 -3.07 -13.17 -8.65
N THR A 145 -4.02 -13.91 -9.22
CA THR A 145 -3.96 -14.28 -10.64
C THR A 145 -4.17 -13.06 -11.54
N ASP A 146 -3.85 -13.19 -12.82
CA ASP A 146 -4.04 -12.09 -13.78
C ASP A 146 -5.53 -11.70 -13.90
N GLU A 147 -6.43 -12.68 -13.86
CA GLU A 147 -7.87 -12.44 -13.88
C GLU A 147 -8.35 -11.70 -12.63
N GLU A 148 -7.84 -12.07 -11.45
CA GLU A 148 -8.17 -11.39 -10.20
C GLU A 148 -7.61 -9.97 -10.18
N ARG A 149 -6.40 -9.77 -10.68
CA ARG A 149 -5.78 -8.45 -10.82
C ARG A 149 -6.59 -7.56 -11.78
N ALA A 150 -7.07 -8.11 -12.90
CA ALA A 150 -7.95 -7.39 -13.82
C ALA A 150 -9.26 -6.97 -13.16
N GLN A 151 -9.87 -7.82 -12.33
CA GLN A 151 -11.08 -7.49 -11.57
C GLN A 151 -10.83 -6.39 -10.54
N TRP A 152 -9.68 -6.41 -9.87
CA TRP A 152 -9.26 -5.34 -8.95
C TRP A 152 -9.12 -4.01 -9.68
N LYS A 153 -8.46 -4.03 -10.85
CA LYS A 153 -8.30 -2.85 -11.71
C LYS A 153 -9.67 -2.29 -12.12
N GLU A 154 -10.59 -3.14 -12.58
CA GLU A 154 -11.93 -2.72 -12.97
C GLU A 154 -12.70 -2.12 -11.79
N ALA A 155 -12.69 -2.76 -10.62
CA ALA A 155 -13.35 -2.25 -9.42
C ALA A 155 -12.80 -0.89 -8.97
N SER A 156 -11.50 -0.63 -9.18
CA SER A 156 -10.85 0.62 -8.79
C SER A 156 -11.20 1.81 -9.70
N LEU A 157 -11.80 1.59 -10.88
CA LEU A 157 -12.11 2.68 -11.82
C LEU A 157 -13.00 3.76 -11.20
N SER A 158 -13.98 3.37 -10.38
CA SER A 158 -14.86 4.32 -9.68
C SER A 158 -14.12 5.24 -8.69
N PHE A 159 -12.96 4.83 -8.21
CA PHE A 159 -12.09 5.68 -7.39
C PHE A 159 -11.44 6.78 -8.24
N TYR A 160 -10.95 6.44 -9.43
CA TYR A 160 -10.30 7.41 -10.31
C TYR A 160 -11.26 8.49 -10.81
N GLU A 161 -12.55 8.20 -10.94
CA GLU A 161 -13.59 9.19 -11.28
C GLU A 161 -13.71 10.29 -10.22
N LYS A 162 -13.27 10.03 -8.99
CA LYS A 162 -13.25 10.99 -7.88
C LYS A 162 -12.00 11.87 -7.84
N GLY A 163 -11.12 11.79 -8.82
CA GLY A 163 -9.81 12.45 -8.83
C GLY A 163 -9.85 13.96 -8.57
N SER A 164 -10.88 14.65 -9.04
CA SER A 164 -11.07 16.08 -8.78
C SER A 164 -11.19 16.42 -7.29
N GLN A 165 -11.71 15.51 -6.47
CA GLN A 165 -11.81 15.68 -5.00
C GLN A 165 -10.43 15.67 -4.32
N PHE A 166 -9.43 15.10 -4.99
CA PHE A 166 -8.04 15.02 -4.53
C PHE A 166 -7.12 16.05 -5.19
N GLY A 167 -7.69 16.98 -5.99
CA GLY A 167 -6.94 17.99 -6.72
C GLY A 167 -6.17 17.42 -7.92
N TRP A 168 -6.54 16.25 -8.43
CA TRP A 168 -5.94 15.69 -9.63
C TRP A 168 -6.39 16.49 -10.86
N SER A 169 -5.46 16.71 -11.79
CA SER A 169 -5.80 17.32 -13.09
C SER A 169 -6.70 16.41 -13.91
N ASP A 170 -7.55 17.01 -14.72
CA ASP A 170 -8.44 16.27 -15.61
C ASP A 170 -7.65 15.32 -16.50
N GLY A 171 -8.10 14.07 -16.53
CA GLY A 171 -7.47 13.03 -17.32
C GLY A 171 -6.15 12.47 -16.78
N LEU A 172 -5.69 12.87 -15.59
CA LEU A 172 -4.45 12.35 -15.00
C LEU A 172 -4.43 10.82 -14.98
N TYR A 173 -5.54 10.19 -14.57
CA TYR A 173 -5.60 8.72 -14.49
C TYR A 173 -5.54 8.08 -15.89
N LEU A 174 -6.02 8.75 -16.93
CA LEU A 174 -5.95 8.23 -18.31
C LEU A 174 -4.51 8.13 -18.80
N SER A 175 -3.63 9.03 -18.35
CA SER A 175 -2.21 8.98 -18.67
C SER A 175 -1.49 7.84 -17.93
N LEU A 176 -2.02 7.41 -16.77
CA LEU A 176 -1.43 6.34 -15.95
C LEU A 176 -1.86 4.93 -16.38
N ILE A 177 -3.03 4.76 -17.03
CA ILE A 177 -3.47 3.45 -17.54
C ILE A 177 -2.77 3.03 -18.84
N HIS A 178 -2.05 3.94 -19.49
CA HIS A 178 -1.31 3.67 -20.73
C HIS A 178 0.19 3.42 -20.51
N ILE A 179 0.65 3.38 -19.26
CA ILE A 179 1.99 2.94 -18.87
C ILE A 179 1.90 1.47 -18.43
#